data_8fdd9502c1bab0e26426bf19568b055e
#
_entry.id   8fdd9502c1bab0e26426bf19568b055e
#
_cell.length_a   1.000
_cell.length_b   1.000
_cell.length_c   1.000
_cell.angle_alpha   90.00
_cell.angle_beta   90.00
_cell.angle_gamma   90.00
#
_symmetry.space_group_name_H-M   'P 1'
#
loop_
_entity.id
_entity.type
_entity.pdbx_description
1 polymer ?
#
loop_
_entity_poly.entity_id
_entity_poly.type
_entity_poly.pdbx_seq_one_letter_code
_entity_poly.pdbx_strand_id
1 'polypeptide(L)'
;MKLAKHWIAAGALLLASGWSALAQTISSPKGGLQLHFALTNEGVPTYRLSFANGEEIIRQSRLGLEMTDGKKSFDKDLEVTATKESTFDETWTPVWGEVKQIRNHYNELLVELKKKSNGDPIAIRFRLFDDGLGFRYEFPGGKDRNFYVVKRELSEFAMTGDHKAHWIPGDYDTEEYDYQHSRLSEIRGLFDKAFTENCSQKAFSKTGVQTPLMLKTDKGVYINLHEAALIDFP
;
A
#
# COMPACT_ATOMS: atom_id res chain seq x y z
N MET A 1 59.47 -31.86 -35.68
CA MET A 1 58.93 -30.49 -35.46
C MET A 1 57.43 -30.58 -35.58
N LYS A 2 56.69 -30.64 -34.45
CA LYS A 2 55.23 -30.79 -34.41
C LYS A 2 54.60 -29.43 -34.05
N LEU A 3 53.84 -28.87 -34.97
CA LEU A 3 53.06 -27.63 -34.77
C LEU A 3 51.78 -27.97 -33.98
N ALA A 4 51.64 -27.35 -32.82
CA ALA A 4 50.43 -27.40 -32.03
C ALA A 4 49.45 -26.35 -32.52
N LYS A 5 48.23 -26.77 -32.93
CA LYS A 5 47.12 -25.90 -33.29
C LYS A 5 46.38 -25.49 -32.01
N HIS A 6 46.36 -24.19 -31.69
CA HIS A 6 45.56 -23.61 -30.64
C HIS A 6 44.15 -23.30 -31.19
N TRP A 7 43.16 -23.96 -30.59
CA TRP A 7 41.76 -23.60 -30.82
C TRP A 7 41.37 -22.50 -29.83
N ILE A 8 41.01 -21.35 -30.31
CA ILE A 8 40.41 -20.29 -29.53
C ILE A 8 38.88 -20.51 -29.57
N ALA A 9 38.33 -20.98 -28.46
CA ALA A 9 36.87 -21.03 -28.29
C ALA A 9 36.37 -19.65 -27.93
N ALA A 10 35.70 -18.98 -28.88
CA ALA A 10 34.97 -17.76 -28.63
C ALA A 10 33.66 -18.11 -27.89
N GLY A 11 33.64 -17.88 -26.60
CA GLY A 11 32.43 -17.98 -25.79
C GLY A 11 31.52 -16.78 -26.10
N ALA A 12 30.40 -17.03 -26.76
CA ALA A 12 29.33 -16.04 -26.92
C ALA A 12 28.64 -15.83 -25.57
N LEU A 13 28.89 -14.69 -24.94
CA LEU A 13 28.17 -14.25 -23.74
C LEU A 13 26.78 -13.77 -24.19
N LEU A 14 25.77 -14.62 -24.05
CA LEU A 14 24.37 -14.24 -24.20
C LEU A 14 24.02 -13.31 -23.04
N LEU A 15 24.04 -12.01 -23.28
CA LEU A 15 23.41 -11.01 -22.42
C LEU A 15 21.90 -11.24 -22.50
N ALA A 16 21.35 -12.00 -21.55
CA ALA A 16 19.93 -12.00 -21.29
C ALA A 16 19.56 -10.61 -20.74
N SER A 17 19.12 -9.71 -21.60
CA SER A 17 18.45 -8.46 -21.22
C SER A 17 17.07 -8.83 -20.67
N GLY A 18 17.04 -9.36 -19.44
CA GLY A 18 15.84 -9.43 -18.63
C GLY A 18 15.43 -7.99 -18.33
N TRP A 19 14.28 -7.58 -18.82
CA TRP A 19 13.61 -6.38 -18.35
C TRP A 19 13.25 -6.63 -16.87
N SER A 20 14.14 -6.24 -15.98
CA SER A 20 13.81 -6.12 -14.56
C SER A 20 12.75 -5.04 -14.46
N ALA A 21 11.51 -5.42 -14.11
CA ALA A 21 10.58 -4.45 -13.56
C ALA A 21 11.35 -3.68 -12.48
N LEU A 22 11.41 -2.34 -12.59
CA LEU A 22 12.14 -1.48 -11.67
C LEU A 22 11.50 -1.64 -10.28
N ALA A 23 12.01 -2.59 -9.50
CA ALA A 23 11.63 -2.77 -8.12
C ALA A 23 12.35 -1.70 -7.30
N GLN A 24 11.60 -0.95 -6.49
CA GLN A 24 12.13 0.05 -5.57
C GLN A 24 12.04 -0.49 -4.14
N THR A 25 13.08 -0.27 -3.36
CA THR A 25 13.11 -0.68 -1.96
C THR A 25 13.63 0.45 -1.11
N ILE A 26 12.86 0.85 -0.09
CA ILE A 26 13.31 1.78 0.94
C ILE A 26 13.24 1.13 2.31
N SER A 27 14.13 1.57 3.21
CA SER A 27 14.12 1.17 4.62
C SER A 27 13.58 2.30 5.49
N SER A 28 13.01 1.97 6.65
CA SER A 28 12.68 2.97 7.67
C SER A 28 13.95 3.67 8.20
N PRO A 29 13.84 4.83 8.87
CA PRO A 29 15.01 5.58 9.33
C PRO A 29 16.01 4.78 10.16
N LYS A 30 15.52 3.88 11.04
CA LYS A 30 16.39 2.98 11.84
C LYS A 30 16.61 1.61 11.17
N GLY A 31 16.09 1.40 9.97
CA GLY A 31 16.27 0.17 9.22
C GLY A 31 15.46 -1.03 9.70
N GLY A 32 14.49 -0.85 10.59
CA GLY A 32 13.68 -1.95 11.15
C GLY A 32 12.62 -2.48 10.20
N LEU A 33 12.13 -1.66 9.28
CA LEU A 33 11.13 -1.99 8.26
C LEU A 33 11.68 -1.78 6.85
N GLN A 34 11.15 -2.52 5.90
CA GLN A 34 11.45 -2.41 4.48
C GLN A 34 10.16 -2.41 3.66
N LEU A 35 10.02 -1.41 2.81
CA LEU A 35 8.98 -1.33 1.78
C LEU A 35 9.59 -1.72 0.43
N HIS A 36 8.89 -2.59 -0.29
CA HIS A 36 9.22 -2.93 -1.67
C HIS A 36 8.05 -2.55 -2.56
N PHE A 37 8.31 -1.76 -3.58
CA PHE A 37 7.36 -1.41 -4.63
C PHE A 37 7.78 -2.03 -5.95
N ALA A 38 6.84 -2.53 -6.74
CA ALA A 38 7.07 -3.04 -8.08
C ALA A 38 5.82 -2.94 -8.95
N LEU A 39 5.99 -2.92 -10.25
CA LEU A 39 4.91 -3.17 -11.20
C LEU A 39 4.93 -4.65 -11.63
N THR A 40 3.75 -5.23 -11.80
CA THR A 40 3.62 -6.53 -12.48
C THR A 40 3.89 -6.36 -13.99
N ASN A 41 4.00 -7.48 -14.71
CA ASN A 41 4.15 -7.46 -16.18
C ASN A 41 2.98 -6.74 -16.89
N GLU A 42 1.80 -6.75 -16.29
CA GLU A 42 0.61 -6.03 -16.78
C GLU A 42 0.58 -4.55 -16.37
N GLY A 43 1.60 -4.08 -15.64
CA GLY A 43 1.66 -2.71 -15.13
C GLY A 43 0.73 -2.45 -13.94
N VAL A 44 0.41 -3.47 -13.13
CA VAL A 44 -0.32 -3.30 -11.87
C VAL A 44 0.67 -2.87 -10.79
N PRO A 45 0.45 -1.74 -10.10
CA PRO A 45 1.32 -1.33 -9.00
C PRO A 45 1.08 -2.25 -7.80
N THR A 46 2.19 -2.72 -7.21
CA THR A 46 2.17 -3.60 -6.05
C THR A 46 3.18 -3.15 -5.00
N TYR A 47 2.91 -3.48 -3.75
CA TYR A 47 3.84 -3.28 -2.65
C TYR A 47 3.86 -4.47 -1.71
N ARG A 48 4.89 -4.56 -0.89
CA ARG A 48 4.97 -5.44 0.27
C ARG A 48 5.73 -4.74 1.39
N LEU A 49 5.42 -5.10 2.62
CA LEU A 49 6.08 -4.59 3.82
C LEU A 49 6.67 -5.75 4.61
N SER A 50 7.91 -5.62 5.02
CA SER A 50 8.60 -6.63 5.82
C SER A 50 9.44 -5.99 6.94
N PHE A 51 9.80 -6.79 7.93
CA PHE A 51 10.90 -6.48 8.82
C PHE A 51 12.24 -6.58 8.08
N ALA A 52 13.29 -5.97 8.64
CA ALA A 52 14.64 -6.02 8.08
C ALA A 52 15.22 -7.44 7.95
N ASN A 53 14.75 -8.38 8.77
CA ASN A 53 15.13 -9.80 8.69
C ASN A 53 14.43 -10.57 7.54
N GLY A 54 13.61 -9.88 6.74
CA GLY A 54 12.86 -10.45 5.63
C GLY A 54 11.50 -11.06 6.02
N GLU A 55 11.11 -11.07 7.29
CA GLU A 55 9.78 -11.53 7.71
C GLU A 55 8.71 -10.57 7.22
N GLU A 56 7.77 -11.08 6.42
CA GLU A 56 6.70 -10.26 5.85
C GLU A 56 5.67 -9.89 6.91
N ILE A 57 5.20 -8.63 6.83
CA ILE A 57 4.07 -8.08 7.60
C ILE A 57 2.85 -8.00 6.69
N ILE A 58 3.04 -7.44 5.50
CA ILE A 58 2.07 -7.37 4.41
C ILE A 58 2.72 -8.03 3.20
N ARG A 59 2.09 -9.09 2.70
CA ARG A 59 2.52 -9.78 1.47
C ARG A 59 2.30 -8.89 0.26
N GLN A 60 2.75 -9.32 -0.91
CA GLN A 60 2.51 -8.58 -2.13
C GLN A 60 1.02 -8.26 -2.28
N SER A 61 0.74 -6.97 -2.25
CA SER A 61 -0.59 -6.37 -2.30
C SER A 61 -0.65 -5.40 -3.47
N ARG A 62 -1.76 -5.35 -4.17
CA ARG A 62 -1.93 -4.42 -5.27
C ARG A 62 -2.38 -3.06 -4.75
N LEU A 63 -2.10 -2.05 -5.58
CA LEU A 63 -2.61 -0.69 -5.45
C LEU A 63 -3.37 -0.34 -6.72
N GLY A 64 -4.17 0.72 -6.67
CA GLY A 64 -4.83 1.24 -7.85
C GLY A 64 -6.17 1.88 -7.56
N LEU A 65 -6.66 2.59 -8.57
CA LEU A 65 -7.95 3.27 -8.55
C LEU A 65 -8.76 2.87 -9.78
N GLU A 66 -9.99 2.44 -9.57
CA GLU A 66 -10.99 2.29 -10.62
C GLU A 66 -11.74 3.61 -10.77
N MET A 67 -11.63 4.22 -11.94
CA MET A 67 -12.33 5.45 -12.25
C MET A 67 -13.69 5.14 -12.87
N THR A 68 -14.66 6.05 -12.74
CA THR A 68 -15.98 5.92 -13.38
C THR A 68 -15.84 5.77 -14.91
N ASP A 69 -14.89 6.49 -15.53
CA ASP A 69 -14.45 6.20 -16.88
C ASP A 69 -13.33 5.14 -16.81
N GLY A 70 -13.69 3.88 -17.11
CA GLY A 70 -12.78 2.75 -17.01
C GLY A 70 -11.49 2.88 -17.83
N LYS A 71 -11.48 3.67 -18.91
CA LYS A 71 -10.29 3.96 -19.69
C LYS A 71 -9.27 4.82 -18.93
N LYS A 72 -9.74 5.55 -17.92
CA LYS A 72 -8.93 6.41 -17.05
C LYS A 72 -8.53 5.73 -15.73
N SER A 73 -8.91 4.46 -15.52
CA SER A 73 -8.54 3.72 -14.31
C SER A 73 -7.02 3.53 -14.22
N PHE A 74 -6.50 3.61 -12.99
CA PHE A 74 -5.08 3.45 -12.64
C PHE A 74 -4.83 2.13 -11.90
N ASP A 75 -5.39 1.06 -12.40
CA ASP A 75 -5.35 -0.29 -11.83
C ASP A 75 -4.36 -1.22 -12.54
N LYS A 76 -3.99 -0.90 -13.77
CA LYS A 76 -3.05 -1.63 -14.63
C LYS A 76 -2.57 -0.76 -15.80
N ASP A 77 -1.72 -1.34 -16.65
CA ASP A 77 -1.20 -0.67 -17.85
C ASP A 77 -0.32 0.55 -17.50
N LEU A 78 0.27 0.53 -16.29
CA LEU A 78 1.13 1.59 -15.81
C LEU A 78 2.61 1.31 -16.12
N GLU A 79 3.38 2.37 -16.29
CA GLU A 79 4.85 2.34 -16.31
C GLU A 79 5.41 3.41 -15.38
N VAL A 80 6.56 3.13 -14.77
CA VAL A 80 7.28 4.09 -13.93
C VAL A 80 7.96 5.11 -14.82
N THR A 81 7.72 6.38 -14.57
CA THR A 81 8.37 7.49 -15.28
C THR A 81 9.51 8.09 -14.47
N ALA A 82 9.37 8.15 -13.15
CA ALA A 82 10.41 8.59 -12.23
C ALA A 82 10.21 8.03 -10.84
N THR A 83 11.29 8.00 -10.08
CA THR A 83 11.26 7.74 -8.63
C THR A 83 12.12 8.76 -7.91
N LYS A 84 11.69 9.16 -6.71
CA LYS A 84 12.44 10.08 -5.86
C LYS A 84 12.39 9.58 -4.43
N GLU A 85 13.56 9.47 -3.81
CA GLU A 85 13.70 9.19 -2.39
C GLU A 85 14.06 10.46 -1.64
N SER A 86 13.56 10.60 -0.43
CA SER A 86 13.90 11.68 0.49
C SER A 86 13.73 11.24 1.94
N THR A 87 14.32 11.98 2.86
CA THR A 87 14.18 11.80 4.31
C THR A 87 13.63 13.07 4.91
N PHE A 88 12.74 12.95 5.88
CA PHE A 88 12.18 14.05 6.65
C PHE A 88 12.36 13.77 8.14
N ASP A 89 12.75 14.79 8.91
CA ASP A 89 12.91 14.69 10.34
C ASP A 89 12.61 16.04 10.99
N GLU A 90 11.48 16.12 11.67
CA GLU A 90 11.03 17.32 12.38
C GLU A 90 10.41 16.92 13.73
N THR A 91 10.61 17.74 14.72
CA THR A 91 9.92 17.59 16.01
C THR A 91 9.07 18.82 16.24
N TRP A 92 7.79 18.63 16.49
CA TRP A 92 6.85 19.70 16.76
C TRP A 92 6.14 19.52 18.10
N THR A 93 5.60 20.61 18.63
CA THR A 93 4.88 20.63 19.91
C THR A 93 3.41 20.88 19.62
N PRO A 94 2.51 19.92 19.89
CA PRO A 94 1.07 20.14 19.75
C PRO A 94 0.57 21.19 20.76
N VAL A 95 -0.51 21.87 20.41
CA VAL A 95 -1.14 22.88 21.29
C VAL A 95 -1.68 22.23 22.56
N TRP A 96 -2.17 20.99 22.47
CA TRP A 96 -2.67 20.18 23.57
C TRP A 96 -2.55 18.70 23.19
N GLY A 97 -2.65 17.78 24.17
CA GLY A 97 -2.53 16.35 23.96
C GLY A 97 -1.70 15.69 25.06
N GLU A 98 -1.59 14.37 24.98
CA GLU A 98 -0.88 13.55 25.96
C GLU A 98 0.64 13.62 25.80
N VAL A 99 1.11 13.92 24.59
CA VAL A 99 2.54 13.93 24.24
C VAL A 99 3.02 15.34 24.02
N LYS A 100 4.06 15.76 24.76
CA LYS A 100 4.60 17.12 24.66
C LYS A 100 5.32 17.41 23.35
N GLN A 101 5.98 16.40 22.77
CA GLN A 101 6.74 16.53 21.52
C GLN A 101 6.47 15.33 20.63
N ILE A 102 6.16 15.58 19.36
CA ILE A 102 5.92 14.56 18.36
C ILE A 102 7.02 14.67 17.31
N ARG A 103 7.81 13.61 17.15
CA ARG A 103 8.81 13.52 16.09
C ARG A 103 8.17 12.93 14.84
N ASN A 104 8.21 13.67 13.75
CA ASN A 104 7.81 13.23 12.43
C ASN A 104 9.07 12.86 11.63
N HIS A 105 9.44 11.59 11.64
CA HIS A 105 10.69 11.11 11.04
C HIS A 105 10.41 9.90 10.16
N TYR A 106 10.61 10.04 8.85
CA TYR A 106 10.37 9.00 7.87
C TYR A 106 11.33 9.08 6.67
N ASN A 107 11.48 7.97 5.97
CA ASN A 107 11.99 7.94 4.62
C ASN A 107 10.80 7.89 3.64
N GLU A 108 10.88 8.63 2.56
CA GLU A 108 9.82 8.79 1.58
C GLU A 108 10.27 8.26 0.22
N LEU A 109 9.37 7.53 -0.44
CA LEU A 109 9.48 7.15 -1.85
C LEU A 109 8.31 7.73 -2.61
N LEU A 110 8.58 8.61 -3.56
CA LEU A 110 7.62 9.05 -4.57
C LEU A 110 7.84 8.24 -5.84
N VAL A 111 6.78 7.58 -6.31
CA VAL A 111 6.77 6.85 -7.58
C VAL A 111 5.84 7.57 -8.54
N GLU A 112 6.40 8.15 -9.57
CA GLU A 112 5.65 8.76 -10.66
C GLU A 112 5.36 7.73 -11.74
N LEU A 113 4.11 7.64 -12.14
CA LEU A 113 3.59 6.65 -13.05
C LEU A 113 2.80 7.34 -14.16
N LYS A 114 2.73 6.70 -15.31
CA LYS A 114 1.76 7.06 -16.35
C LYS A 114 1.10 5.82 -16.94
N LYS A 115 -0.11 5.99 -17.41
CA LYS A 115 -0.81 4.94 -18.16
C LYS A 115 -0.25 4.84 -19.57
N LYS A 116 0.21 3.66 -19.99
CA LYS A 116 0.83 3.46 -21.31
C LYS A 116 -0.12 3.77 -22.45
N SER A 117 -1.41 3.41 -22.29
CA SER A 117 -2.42 3.54 -23.36
C SER A 117 -2.84 4.96 -23.67
N ASN A 118 -2.77 5.90 -22.72
CA ASN A 118 -3.26 7.27 -22.91
C ASN A 118 -2.36 8.37 -22.32
N GLY A 119 -1.27 7.99 -21.64
CA GLY A 119 -0.31 8.92 -21.04
C GLY A 119 -0.78 9.60 -19.75
N ASP A 120 -1.93 9.21 -19.19
CA ASP A 120 -2.47 9.81 -17.96
C ASP A 120 -1.53 9.60 -16.76
N PRO A 121 -1.11 10.67 -16.07
CA PRO A 121 -0.19 10.59 -14.96
C PRO A 121 -0.91 10.28 -13.65
N ILE A 122 -0.24 9.51 -12.79
CA ILE A 122 -0.57 9.32 -11.38
C ILE A 122 0.74 9.17 -10.60
N ALA A 123 0.75 9.53 -9.33
CA ALA A 123 1.88 9.21 -8.46
C ALA A 123 1.40 8.52 -7.20
N ILE A 124 2.27 7.70 -6.61
CA ILE A 124 2.06 7.07 -5.32
C ILE A 124 3.20 7.52 -4.41
N ARG A 125 2.84 8.13 -3.31
CA ARG A 125 3.79 8.57 -2.29
C ARG A 125 3.71 7.66 -1.09
N PHE A 126 4.83 7.06 -0.73
CA PHE A 126 5.00 6.23 0.45
C PHE A 126 5.85 6.97 1.48
N ARG A 127 5.45 6.88 2.75
CA ARG A 127 6.24 7.33 3.91
C ARG A 127 6.42 6.15 4.84
N LEU A 128 7.67 5.75 5.02
CA LEU A 128 8.04 4.63 5.87
C LEU A 128 8.67 5.16 7.16
N PHE A 129 7.94 4.98 8.24
CA PHE A 129 8.35 5.28 9.62
C PHE A 129 8.98 4.05 10.26
N ASP A 130 9.57 4.19 11.46
CA ASP A 130 10.12 3.05 12.19
C ASP A 130 9.04 2.09 12.74
N ASP A 131 7.80 2.56 12.84
CA ASP A 131 6.64 1.87 13.38
C ASP A 131 5.48 1.72 12.39
N GLY A 132 5.62 2.17 11.14
CA GLY A 132 4.53 2.06 10.18
C GLY A 132 4.82 2.57 8.78
N LEU A 133 3.84 2.32 7.91
CA LEU A 133 3.82 2.75 6.52
C LEU A 133 2.55 3.55 6.25
N GLY A 134 2.69 4.75 5.70
CA GLY A 134 1.61 5.49 5.07
C GLY A 134 1.80 5.59 3.56
N PHE A 135 0.72 5.60 2.80
CA PHE A 135 0.77 5.93 1.38
C PHE A 135 -0.46 6.72 0.95
N ARG A 136 -0.33 7.41 -0.18
CA ARG A 136 -1.44 8.09 -0.84
C ARG A 136 -1.25 8.13 -2.34
N TYR A 137 -2.36 8.27 -3.06
CA TYR A 137 -2.36 8.58 -4.48
C TYR A 137 -2.29 10.09 -4.67
N GLU A 138 -1.52 10.53 -5.65
CA GLU A 138 -1.41 11.93 -6.05
C GLU A 138 -1.72 12.03 -7.55
N PHE A 139 -2.52 13.02 -7.90
CA PHE A 139 -2.82 13.32 -9.29
C PHE A 139 -2.01 14.54 -9.69
N PRO A 140 -0.83 14.37 -10.33
CA PRO A 140 -0.05 15.48 -10.84
C PRO A 140 -0.85 16.14 -11.96
N GLY A 141 -1.65 17.16 -11.60
CA GLY A 141 -2.63 17.78 -12.48
C GLY A 141 -2.02 18.56 -13.64
N GLY A 142 -2.57 18.35 -14.83
CA GLY A 142 -2.52 19.35 -15.89
C GLY A 142 -3.60 20.43 -15.63
N LYS A 143 -3.41 21.62 -16.20
CA LYS A 143 -4.30 22.80 -16.03
C LYS A 143 -5.78 22.55 -16.41
N ASP A 144 -6.07 21.42 -17.05
CA ASP A 144 -7.39 21.11 -17.61
C ASP A 144 -8.17 20.03 -16.83
N ARG A 145 -7.64 19.56 -15.68
CA ARG A 145 -8.29 18.52 -14.87
C ARG A 145 -8.65 19.07 -13.50
N ASN A 146 -9.90 19.46 -13.35
CA ASN A 146 -10.42 20.08 -12.14
C ASN A 146 -10.94 19.06 -11.12
N PHE A 147 -11.22 17.82 -11.53
CA PHE A 147 -11.72 16.76 -10.65
C PHE A 147 -11.47 15.37 -11.24
N TYR A 148 -11.46 14.38 -10.36
CA TYR A 148 -11.45 12.96 -10.67
C TYR A 148 -12.66 12.29 -10.03
N VAL A 149 -13.30 11.36 -10.73
CA VAL A 149 -14.40 10.58 -10.17
C VAL A 149 -13.92 9.16 -9.96
N VAL A 150 -13.52 8.87 -8.72
CA VAL A 150 -13.10 7.54 -8.29
C VAL A 150 -14.35 6.70 -8.06
N LYS A 151 -14.44 5.54 -8.70
CA LYS A 151 -15.51 4.58 -8.50
C LYS A 151 -15.19 3.64 -7.35
N ARG A 152 -13.91 3.24 -7.24
CA ARG A 152 -13.45 2.31 -6.23
C ARG A 152 -11.94 2.43 -6.04
N GLU A 153 -11.50 2.45 -4.80
CA GLU A 153 -10.12 2.20 -4.44
C GLU A 153 -9.84 0.69 -4.42
N LEU A 154 -8.67 0.30 -4.93
CA LEU A 154 -8.27 -1.10 -5.09
C LEU A 154 -7.06 -1.45 -4.22
N SER A 155 -6.75 -0.64 -3.22
CA SER A 155 -5.65 -0.89 -2.29
C SER A 155 -5.90 -2.17 -1.49
N GLU A 156 -4.94 -3.08 -1.54
CA GLU A 156 -4.97 -4.34 -0.82
C GLU A 156 -3.99 -4.34 0.35
N PHE A 157 -4.32 -5.12 1.38
CA PHE A 157 -3.48 -5.41 2.53
C PHE A 157 -3.47 -6.92 2.74
N ALA A 158 -2.69 -7.65 1.93
CA ALA A 158 -2.63 -9.10 1.97
C ALA A 158 -1.88 -9.57 3.22
N MET A 159 -2.62 -9.94 4.25
CA MET A 159 -2.07 -10.39 5.52
C MET A 159 -1.34 -11.73 5.40
N THR A 160 -0.35 -11.96 6.26
CA THR A 160 0.48 -13.15 6.26
C THR A 160 -0.20 -14.38 6.87
N GLY A 161 -1.35 -14.19 7.50
CA GLY A 161 -2.12 -15.29 8.11
C GLY A 161 -3.52 -14.85 8.51
N ASP A 162 -4.26 -15.80 9.08
CA ASP A 162 -5.60 -15.58 9.65
C ASP A 162 -5.47 -15.00 11.07
N HIS A 163 -5.09 -13.71 11.13
CA HIS A 163 -4.78 -13.03 12.38
C HIS A 163 -6.03 -12.82 13.25
N LYS A 164 -5.82 -12.67 14.55
CA LYS A 164 -6.87 -12.18 15.45
C LYS A 164 -7.19 -10.75 15.08
N ALA A 165 -8.48 -10.46 14.93
CA ALA A 165 -9.00 -9.15 14.54
C ALA A 165 -9.86 -8.56 15.67
N HIS A 166 -9.71 -7.26 15.88
CA HIS A 166 -10.56 -6.44 16.74
C HIS A 166 -11.22 -5.43 15.80
N TRP A 167 -12.54 -5.51 15.66
CA TRP A 167 -13.25 -4.82 14.60
C TRP A 167 -14.68 -4.46 14.99
N ILE A 168 -15.24 -3.47 14.29
CA ILE A 168 -16.67 -3.15 14.29
C ILE A 168 -17.20 -3.21 12.85
N PRO A 169 -18.51 -3.44 12.65
CA PRO A 169 -19.12 -3.46 11.32
C PRO A 169 -18.89 -2.15 10.56
N GLY A 170 -18.71 -2.25 9.23
CA GLY A 170 -18.61 -1.09 8.36
C GLY A 170 -19.94 -0.34 8.27
N ASP A 171 -19.94 0.88 8.76
CA ASP A 171 -21.05 1.80 8.72
C ASP A 171 -20.50 3.22 8.51
N TYR A 172 -21.17 4.05 7.73
CA TYR A 172 -20.79 5.45 7.52
C TYR A 172 -21.59 6.42 8.40
N ASP A 173 -22.52 5.91 9.19
CA ASP A 173 -23.48 6.71 9.97
C ASP A 173 -23.11 6.74 11.46
N THR A 174 -22.52 5.64 11.98
CA THR A 174 -22.12 5.52 13.38
C THR A 174 -20.89 4.63 13.57
N GLU A 175 -20.13 4.91 14.62
CA GLU A 175 -19.05 4.07 15.14
C GLU A 175 -19.42 3.44 16.50
N GLU A 176 -20.67 3.49 16.92
CA GLU A 176 -21.16 3.10 18.25
C GLU A 176 -21.52 1.61 18.33
N TYR A 177 -20.68 0.75 17.75
CA TYR A 177 -20.80 -0.69 17.86
C TYR A 177 -19.85 -1.26 18.92
N ASP A 178 -20.27 -2.36 19.53
CA ASP A 178 -19.37 -3.15 20.37
C ASP A 178 -18.26 -3.79 19.54
N TYR A 179 -17.01 -3.66 19.99
CA TYR A 179 -15.88 -4.32 19.33
C TYR A 179 -16.01 -5.83 19.35
N GLN A 180 -15.91 -6.41 18.19
CA GLN A 180 -15.88 -7.85 17.98
C GLN A 180 -14.44 -8.36 18.01
N HIS A 181 -14.28 -9.59 18.49
CA HIS A 181 -13.00 -10.30 18.55
C HIS A 181 -13.15 -11.63 17.83
N SER A 182 -12.42 -11.80 16.72
CA SER A 182 -12.50 -12.99 15.88
C SER A 182 -11.21 -13.24 15.12
N ARG A 183 -11.16 -14.30 14.32
CA ARG A 183 -10.19 -14.38 13.22
C ARG A 183 -10.67 -13.56 12.02
N LEU A 184 -9.76 -13.12 11.16
CA LEU A 184 -10.09 -12.41 9.92
C LEU A 184 -11.08 -13.18 9.06
N SER A 185 -10.88 -14.50 8.92
CA SER A 185 -11.74 -15.38 8.13
C SER A 185 -13.18 -15.49 8.67
N GLU A 186 -13.40 -15.19 9.94
CA GLU A 186 -14.71 -15.33 10.62
C GLU A 186 -15.57 -14.08 10.48
N ILE A 187 -15.00 -12.93 10.13
CA ILE A 187 -15.68 -11.62 10.10
C ILE A 187 -16.98 -11.68 9.31
N ARG A 188 -16.94 -12.26 8.08
CA ARG A 188 -18.13 -12.34 7.22
C ARG A 188 -19.28 -13.12 7.84
N GLY A 189 -18.97 -14.20 8.57
CA GLY A 189 -19.97 -15.02 9.24
C GLY A 189 -20.54 -14.37 10.51
N LEU A 190 -19.82 -13.43 11.09
CA LEU A 190 -20.21 -12.73 12.32
C LEU A 190 -20.85 -11.38 12.05
N PHE A 191 -20.73 -10.83 10.83
CA PHE A 191 -21.13 -9.47 10.50
C PHE A 191 -22.60 -9.16 10.88
N ASP A 192 -23.55 -9.97 10.42
CA ASP A 192 -24.99 -9.75 10.68
C ASP A 192 -25.33 -9.77 12.18
N LYS A 193 -24.56 -10.53 12.97
CA LYS A 193 -24.73 -10.60 14.44
C LYS A 193 -24.11 -9.38 15.13
N ALA A 194 -23.01 -8.87 14.59
CA ALA A 194 -22.32 -7.70 15.13
C ALA A 194 -23.05 -6.39 14.76
N PHE A 195 -23.81 -6.40 13.68
CA PHE A 195 -24.59 -5.24 13.21
C PHE A 195 -25.88 -5.12 14.02
N THR A 196 -25.87 -4.29 15.04
CA THR A 196 -26.98 -4.13 15.99
C THR A 196 -28.01 -3.08 15.53
N GLU A 197 -29.16 -2.99 16.21
CA GLU A 197 -30.26 -2.09 15.88
C GLU A 197 -29.99 -0.60 16.13
N ASN A 198 -28.79 -0.26 16.63
CA ASN A 198 -28.41 1.13 16.89
C ASN A 198 -28.06 1.93 15.60
N CYS A 199 -28.09 1.28 14.46
CA CYS A 199 -27.84 1.94 13.18
C CYS A 199 -29.14 2.43 12.54
N SER A 200 -29.12 3.63 12.02
CA SER A 200 -30.26 4.23 11.31
C SER A 200 -30.42 3.70 9.88
N GLN A 201 -29.40 3.01 9.34
CA GLN A 201 -29.34 2.60 7.95
C GLN A 201 -28.98 1.10 7.81
N LYS A 202 -29.27 0.55 6.64
CA LYS A 202 -28.80 -0.79 6.30
C LYS A 202 -27.32 -0.74 5.97
N ALA A 203 -26.56 -1.73 6.46
CA ALA A 203 -25.18 -1.90 6.04
C ALA A 203 -25.09 -1.95 4.51
N PHE A 204 -24.27 -1.09 3.93
CA PHE A 204 -24.06 -1.09 2.48
C PHE A 204 -23.21 -2.29 2.02
N SER A 205 -22.46 -2.89 2.94
CA SER A 205 -21.65 -4.08 2.71
C SER A 205 -21.74 -5.01 3.93
N LYS A 206 -21.96 -6.29 3.69
CA LYS A 206 -21.94 -7.32 4.77
C LYS A 206 -20.54 -7.85 5.07
N THR A 207 -19.51 -7.22 4.56
CA THR A 207 -18.13 -7.69 4.68
C THR A 207 -17.15 -6.57 5.01
N GLY A 208 -17.62 -5.33 5.06
CA GLY A 208 -16.82 -4.17 5.40
C GLY A 208 -16.70 -4.03 6.92
N VAL A 209 -15.52 -3.63 7.37
CA VAL A 209 -15.26 -3.23 8.75
C VAL A 209 -14.82 -1.78 8.75
N GLN A 210 -15.07 -1.09 9.86
CA GLN A 210 -14.58 0.28 10.02
C GLN A 210 -13.08 0.29 10.34
N THR A 211 -12.43 1.39 10.05
CA THR A 211 -11.08 1.70 10.52
C THR A 211 -11.14 2.52 11.82
N PRO A 212 -10.22 2.33 12.74
CA PRO A 212 -9.06 1.45 12.65
C PRO A 212 -9.40 -0.03 12.80
N LEU A 213 -8.89 -0.87 11.91
CA LEU A 213 -8.93 -2.33 12.06
C LEU A 213 -7.64 -2.79 12.73
N MET A 214 -7.73 -3.29 13.95
CA MET A 214 -6.56 -3.80 14.67
C MET A 214 -6.44 -5.31 14.53
N LEU A 215 -5.26 -5.76 14.14
CA LEU A 215 -4.92 -7.17 14.00
C LEU A 215 -3.79 -7.53 14.97
N LYS A 216 -3.81 -8.77 15.46
CA LYS A 216 -2.73 -9.36 16.24
C LYS A 216 -2.30 -10.67 15.62
N THR A 217 -1.05 -10.76 15.20
CA THR A 217 -0.46 -12.01 14.69
C THR A 217 -0.21 -13.00 15.81
N ASP A 218 -0.09 -14.30 15.47
CA ASP A 218 0.24 -15.32 16.46
C ASP A 218 1.65 -15.15 17.05
N LYS A 219 2.52 -14.37 16.38
CA LYS A 219 3.85 -13.97 16.88
C LYS A 219 3.83 -12.74 17.78
N GLY A 220 2.66 -12.15 18.04
CA GLY A 220 2.50 -11.01 18.93
C GLY A 220 2.70 -9.64 18.29
N VAL A 221 2.84 -9.55 16.97
CA VAL A 221 2.88 -8.27 16.25
C VAL A 221 1.45 -7.71 16.16
N TYR A 222 1.30 -6.43 16.48
CA TYR A 222 0.07 -5.69 16.26
C TYR A 222 0.17 -4.91 14.95
N ILE A 223 -0.90 -4.99 14.15
CA ILE A 223 -1.02 -4.27 12.86
C ILE A 223 -2.30 -3.46 12.94
N ASN A 224 -2.20 -2.17 12.70
CA ASN A 224 -3.34 -1.26 12.70
C ASN A 224 -3.53 -0.70 11.28
N LEU A 225 -4.67 -0.96 10.67
CA LEU A 225 -5.05 -0.37 9.38
C LEU A 225 -5.97 0.81 9.65
N HIS A 226 -5.56 1.99 9.18
CA HIS A 226 -6.27 3.23 9.45
C HIS A 226 -6.12 4.22 8.30
N GLU A 227 -7.15 5.00 8.10
CA GLU A 227 -7.18 6.14 7.18
C GLU A 227 -6.73 7.39 7.92
N ALA A 228 -5.49 7.82 7.63
CA ALA A 228 -4.86 8.89 8.42
C ALA A 228 -5.38 10.31 8.08
N ALA A 229 -5.80 10.54 6.83
CA ALA A 229 -6.30 11.84 6.38
C ALA A 229 -7.25 11.65 5.19
N LEU A 230 -8.53 11.88 5.41
CA LEU A 230 -9.61 11.79 4.42
C LEU A 230 -9.82 13.15 3.73
N ILE A 231 -8.75 13.69 3.14
CA ILE A 231 -8.82 14.95 2.38
C ILE A 231 -9.02 14.59 0.91
N ASP A 232 -10.07 15.15 0.31
CA ASP A 232 -10.46 14.90 -1.08
C ASP A 232 -10.68 13.39 -1.39
N PHE A 233 -11.06 12.61 -0.38
CA PHE A 233 -11.42 11.21 -0.52
C PHE A 233 -12.91 11.09 -0.87
N PRO A 234 -13.32 10.19 -1.81
CA PRO A 234 -14.71 9.99 -2.19
C PRO A 234 -15.55 9.33 -1.10
#